data_9c1e6e6feb18f0d04e48f1dc23e4c234
#
_entry.id   9c1e6e6feb18f0d04e48f1dc23e4c234
#
_cell.length_a   1.000
_cell.length_b   1.000
_cell.length_c   1.000
_cell.angle_alpha   90.00
_cell.angle_beta   90.00
_cell.angle_gamma   90.00
#
_symmetry.space_group_name_H-M   'P 1'
#
loop_
_entity.id
_entity.type
_entity.pdbx_description
1 polymer ?
#
loop_
_entity_poly.entity_id
_entity_poly.type
_entity_poly.pdbx_seq_one_letter_code
_entity_poly.pdbx_strand_id
1 'polypeptide(L)'
;LRRLLVSLHNPVALRKGGTDMRAVLAILQRLRAGQNICLFAEGHTCFDGVTGPIPRGTATLARSAGATLVTYVVGGGYFTAPRWGRGFRRGRTWGEVKGIYPPEQLKAMTDAEIAAQLARDLHIDAAQEQQVNPVPYRGRRPAEGLENALYLCPRCLSFDSLRGEDNRLHCTACGTQAVYTPYGALEGDFGQSQIRDWVAWQRQTLAGMMAEEGFALKDEGQTLRQVQEDHKVREVAHGTLHMDRRHIRIGDWALPMDSLRGVAIFRKNRLLLTDSNGERYDFASDHVRSALKYKDMFELIKE
;
A
#
# COMPACT_ATOMS: atom_id res chain seq x y z
N LEU A 1 14.42 10.07 -17.77
CA LEU A 1 13.56 10.68 -16.74
C LEU A 1 14.09 10.45 -15.32
N ARG A 2 14.42 9.19 -14.88
CA ARG A 2 14.93 8.89 -13.53
C ARG A 2 16.23 9.67 -13.20
N ARG A 3 17.21 9.69 -14.10
CA ARG A 3 18.47 10.44 -13.91
C ARG A 3 18.23 11.94 -13.77
N LEU A 4 17.32 12.50 -14.54
CA LEU A 4 16.94 13.91 -14.47
C LEU A 4 16.25 14.27 -13.15
N LEU A 5 15.29 13.44 -12.71
CA LEU A 5 14.62 13.62 -11.42
C LEU A 5 15.59 13.53 -10.24
N VAL A 6 16.52 12.57 -10.28
CA VAL A 6 17.57 12.44 -9.24
C VAL A 6 18.48 13.68 -9.21
N SER A 7 18.85 14.19 -10.37
CA SER A 7 19.71 15.39 -10.48
C SER A 7 19.01 16.68 -10.01
N LEU A 8 17.69 16.81 -10.29
CA LEU A 8 16.93 18.02 -9.95
C LEU A 8 16.45 18.06 -8.51
N HIS A 9 16.08 16.90 -7.93
CA HIS A 9 15.44 16.85 -6.62
C HIS A 9 16.30 16.23 -5.53
N ASN A 10 17.49 15.73 -5.86
CA ASN A 10 18.43 15.12 -4.91
C ASN A 10 17.73 14.22 -3.85
N PRO A 11 16.95 13.20 -4.27
CA PRO A 11 16.14 12.42 -3.35
C PRO A 11 16.98 11.62 -2.36
N VAL A 12 16.48 11.45 -1.14
CA VAL A 12 17.02 10.49 -0.18
C VAL A 12 16.42 9.12 -0.50
N ALA A 13 17.28 8.14 -0.77
CA ALA A 13 16.83 6.77 -0.99
C ALA A 13 16.39 6.16 0.33
N LEU A 14 15.14 5.63 0.36
CA LEU A 14 14.57 4.92 1.51
C LEU A 14 14.47 3.42 1.20
N ARG A 15 14.94 2.57 2.11
CA ARG A 15 14.72 1.13 2.03
C ARG A 15 13.31 0.79 2.52
N LYS A 16 12.53 0.09 1.69
CA LYS A 16 11.19 -0.37 2.07
C LYS A 16 11.28 -1.59 2.97
N GLY A 17 10.35 -1.69 3.93
CA GLY A 17 10.20 -2.87 4.79
C GLY A 17 10.92 -2.81 6.14
N GLY A 18 11.37 -1.62 6.57
CA GLY A 18 11.99 -1.42 7.89
C GLY A 18 12.43 0.01 8.13
N THR A 19 12.91 0.29 9.34
CA THR A 19 13.47 1.61 9.69
C THR A 19 14.84 1.78 9.04
N ASP A 20 14.97 2.76 8.17
CA ASP A 20 16.24 3.10 7.51
C ASP A 20 16.93 4.26 8.23
N MET A 21 17.77 3.95 9.23
CA MET A 21 18.50 4.94 10.02
C MET A 21 19.45 5.80 9.18
N ARG A 22 19.99 5.28 8.07
CA ARG A 22 20.85 6.05 7.18
C ARG A 22 20.07 7.16 6.49
N ALA A 23 18.86 6.85 6.06
CA ALA A 23 17.97 7.84 5.44
C ALA A 23 17.51 8.88 6.46
N VAL A 24 17.18 8.49 7.69
CA VAL A 24 16.82 9.43 8.78
C VAL A 24 17.97 10.39 9.05
N LEU A 25 19.20 9.90 9.19
CA LEU A 25 20.39 10.74 9.40
C LEU A 25 20.63 11.69 8.23
N ALA A 26 20.49 11.23 6.98
CA ALA A 26 20.63 12.05 5.79
C ALA A 26 19.58 13.18 5.73
N ILE A 27 18.32 12.89 6.12
CA ILE A 27 17.27 13.90 6.22
C ILE A 27 17.63 14.95 7.27
N LEU A 28 18.02 14.53 8.48
CA LEU A 28 18.40 15.46 9.56
C LEU A 28 19.61 16.34 9.18
N GLN A 29 20.62 15.77 8.53
CA GLN A 29 21.78 16.54 8.03
C GLN A 29 21.36 17.61 7.03
N ARG A 30 20.47 17.30 6.08
CA ARG A 30 19.98 18.25 5.11
C ARG A 30 19.15 19.37 5.73
N LEU A 31 18.26 19.03 6.68
CA LEU A 31 17.47 20.02 7.40
C LEU A 31 18.37 20.98 8.21
N ARG A 32 19.42 20.45 8.88
CA ARG A 32 20.41 21.27 9.59
C ARG A 32 21.24 22.17 8.65
N ALA A 33 21.41 21.76 7.40
CA ALA A 33 22.05 22.57 6.35
C ALA A 33 21.08 23.58 5.70
N GLY A 34 19.88 23.79 6.26
CA GLY A 34 18.89 24.74 5.76
C GLY A 34 18.12 24.28 4.51
N GLN A 35 18.21 23.00 4.15
CA GLN A 35 17.48 22.46 3.02
C GLN A 35 16.05 22.03 3.43
N ASN A 36 15.09 22.23 2.52
CA ASN A 36 13.74 21.74 2.71
C ASN A 36 13.65 20.25 2.34
N ILE A 37 12.85 19.49 3.09
CA ILE A 37 12.57 18.07 2.83
C ILE A 37 11.07 17.89 2.59
N CYS A 38 10.72 17.24 1.49
CA CYS A 38 9.37 16.72 1.27
C CYS A 38 9.35 15.22 1.56
N LEU A 39 8.44 14.79 2.43
CA LEU A 39 8.28 13.40 2.84
C LEU A 39 6.82 12.97 2.64
N PHE A 40 6.61 11.85 1.94
CA PHE A 40 5.31 11.18 1.92
C PHE A 40 5.21 10.29 3.17
N ALA A 41 4.43 10.75 4.15
CA ALA A 41 4.44 10.22 5.52
C ALA A 41 4.01 8.75 5.62
N GLU A 42 3.08 8.29 4.76
CA GLU A 42 2.65 6.88 4.71
C GLU A 42 3.75 5.91 4.21
N GLY A 43 4.74 6.40 3.48
CA GLY A 43 5.78 5.58 2.87
C GLY A 43 5.33 4.70 1.69
N HIS A 44 4.04 4.59 1.45
CA HIS A 44 3.44 3.86 0.30
C HIS A 44 2.10 4.48 -0.10
N THR A 45 1.67 4.19 -1.30
CA THR A 45 0.35 4.60 -1.78
C THR A 45 -0.69 3.56 -1.37
N CYS A 46 -1.84 3.98 -0.86
CA CYS A 46 -2.97 3.12 -0.49
C CYS A 46 -3.63 2.44 -1.72
N PHE A 47 -4.37 1.35 -1.48
CA PHE A 47 -5.13 0.65 -2.52
C PHE A 47 -6.59 1.08 -2.57
N ASP A 48 -7.11 1.63 -1.51
CA ASP A 48 -8.53 1.92 -1.27
C ASP A 48 -8.89 3.41 -1.30
N GLY A 49 -7.88 4.28 -1.31
CA GLY A 49 -8.06 5.73 -1.30
C GLY A 49 -8.20 6.34 0.09
N VAL A 50 -7.94 5.55 1.15
CA VAL A 50 -7.91 6.04 2.53
C VAL A 50 -6.45 6.15 2.98
N THR A 51 -6.11 7.25 3.67
CA THR A 51 -4.79 7.41 4.25
C THR A 51 -4.50 6.30 5.26
N GLY A 52 -3.42 5.57 5.03
CA GLY A 52 -2.97 4.49 5.89
C GLY A 52 -2.25 4.98 7.15
N PRO A 53 -1.81 4.06 8.01
CA PRO A 53 -1.10 4.41 9.22
C PRO A 53 0.25 5.08 8.91
N ILE A 54 0.54 6.18 9.62
CA ILE A 54 1.82 6.89 9.55
C ILE A 54 2.80 6.22 10.52
N PRO A 55 4.01 5.81 10.06
CA PRO A 55 5.02 5.22 10.92
C PRO A 55 5.38 6.11 12.11
N ARG A 56 5.44 5.54 13.32
CA ARG A 56 5.74 6.27 14.58
C ARG A 56 7.04 7.09 14.50
N GLY A 57 8.05 6.59 13.81
CA GLY A 57 9.31 7.31 13.60
C GLY A 57 9.19 8.64 12.87
N THR A 58 8.09 8.91 12.17
CA THR A 58 7.83 10.19 11.49
C THR A 58 7.63 11.31 12.52
N ALA A 59 6.94 11.07 13.63
CA ALA A 59 6.76 12.03 14.71
C ALA A 59 8.09 12.35 15.41
N THR A 60 8.88 11.33 15.74
CA THR A 60 10.22 11.47 16.32
C THR A 60 11.15 12.27 15.39
N LEU A 61 11.11 11.99 14.09
CA LEU A 61 11.87 12.74 13.08
C LEU A 61 11.46 14.21 13.07
N ALA A 62 10.15 14.51 13.01
CA ALA A 62 9.63 15.87 12.98
C ALA A 62 10.06 16.66 14.23
N ARG A 63 9.95 16.06 15.44
CA ARG A 63 10.37 16.68 16.69
C ARG A 63 11.87 16.95 16.76
N SER A 64 12.68 16.03 16.25
CA SER A 64 14.14 16.10 16.30
C SER A 64 14.75 16.97 15.20
N ALA A 65 13.99 17.34 14.20
CA ALA A 65 14.48 18.03 13.00
C ALA A 65 14.96 19.46 13.26
N GLY A 66 14.39 20.15 14.28
CA GLY A 66 14.64 21.56 14.53
C GLY A 66 14.19 22.47 13.38
N ALA A 67 13.25 22.01 12.56
CA ALA A 67 12.69 22.71 11.42
C ALA A 67 11.17 22.85 11.56
N THR A 68 10.59 23.83 10.88
CA THR A 68 9.13 23.96 10.80
C THR A 68 8.54 22.78 10.04
N LEU A 69 7.56 22.12 10.63
CA LEU A 69 6.75 21.08 9.97
C LEU A 69 5.54 21.74 9.29
N VAL A 70 5.39 21.46 7.99
CA VAL A 70 4.20 21.84 7.24
C VAL A 70 3.50 20.54 6.79
N THR A 71 2.25 20.37 7.21
CA THR A 71 1.41 19.26 6.74
C THR A 71 0.63 19.70 5.51
N TYR A 72 0.65 18.85 4.46
CA TYR A 72 0.04 19.16 3.17
C TYR A 72 -0.64 17.91 2.60
N VAL A 73 -1.85 18.08 2.13
CA VAL A 73 -2.63 17.00 1.52
C VAL A 73 -2.84 17.26 0.03
N VAL A 74 -2.96 16.16 -0.74
CA VAL A 74 -3.30 16.19 -2.16
C VAL A 74 -4.56 15.38 -2.38
N GLY A 75 -5.68 16.07 -2.62
CA GLY A 75 -6.95 15.43 -2.97
C GLY A 75 -7.04 15.10 -4.46
N GLY A 76 -7.88 14.12 -4.81
CA GLY A 76 -8.08 13.64 -6.18
C GLY A 76 -6.94 12.79 -6.75
N GLY A 77 -5.80 12.70 -6.06
CA GLY A 77 -4.64 11.94 -6.50
C GLY A 77 -4.93 10.45 -6.65
N TYR A 78 -5.68 9.87 -5.71
CA TYR A 78 -6.09 8.47 -5.75
C TYR A 78 -6.84 8.13 -7.04
N PHE A 79 -7.86 8.92 -7.41
CA PHE A 79 -8.65 8.66 -8.61
C PHE A 79 -7.89 8.96 -9.91
N THR A 80 -6.97 9.93 -9.87
CA THR A 80 -6.12 10.28 -11.03
C THR A 80 -5.17 9.15 -11.40
N ALA A 81 -4.54 8.53 -10.40
CA ALA A 81 -3.55 7.46 -10.61
C ALA A 81 -3.63 6.42 -9.48
N PRO A 82 -4.72 5.64 -9.39
CA PRO A 82 -4.84 4.63 -8.33
C PRO A 82 -3.73 3.62 -8.42
N ARG A 83 -3.20 3.21 -7.28
CA ARG A 83 -2.08 2.26 -7.20
C ARG A 83 -2.33 0.96 -7.95
N TRP A 84 -3.55 0.46 -7.90
CA TRP A 84 -3.96 -0.77 -8.56
C TRP A 84 -4.16 -0.61 -10.07
N GLY A 85 -4.52 0.61 -10.53
CA GLY A 85 -4.93 0.88 -11.90
C GLY A 85 -3.78 1.04 -12.90
N ARG A 86 -4.12 1.21 -14.17
CA ARG A 86 -3.19 1.52 -15.26
C ARG A 86 -3.44 2.93 -15.80
N GLY A 87 -2.35 3.63 -16.12
CA GLY A 87 -2.41 4.96 -16.74
C GLY A 87 -2.93 6.04 -15.80
N PHE A 88 -3.17 7.21 -16.40
CA PHE A 88 -3.71 8.38 -15.71
C PHE A 88 -5.15 8.63 -16.15
N ARG A 89 -5.96 9.12 -15.22
CA ARG A 89 -7.33 9.56 -15.43
C ARG A 89 -7.39 11.08 -15.29
N ARG A 90 -8.10 11.73 -16.18
CA ARG A 90 -8.30 13.17 -16.13
C ARG A 90 -9.41 13.50 -15.15
N GLY A 91 -9.09 14.30 -14.16
CA GLY A 91 -10.01 14.80 -13.13
C GLY A 91 -9.34 15.93 -12.36
N ARG A 92 -10.07 16.54 -11.45
CA ARG A 92 -9.55 17.64 -10.62
C ARG A 92 -8.67 17.08 -9.51
N THR A 93 -7.46 17.62 -9.40
CA THR A 93 -6.62 17.46 -8.22
C THR A 93 -6.46 18.81 -7.51
N TRP A 94 -6.30 18.78 -6.21
CA TRP A 94 -6.11 19.98 -5.40
C TRP A 94 -5.11 19.69 -4.30
N GLY A 95 -4.55 20.74 -3.69
CA GLY A 95 -3.66 20.64 -2.57
C GLY A 95 -3.97 21.70 -1.52
N GLU A 96 -3.76 21.33 -0.25
CA GLU A 96 -4.06 22.20 0.89
C GLU A 96 -3.05 22.01 2.00
N VAL A 97 -2.59 23.14 2.57
CA VAL A 97 -1.82 23.15 3.81
C VAL A 97 -2.80 22.94 4.97
N LYS A 98 -2.61 21.89 5.76
CA LYS A 98 -3.45 21.58 6.93
C LYS A 98 -2.91 22.15 8.23
N GLY A 99 -1.60 22.29 8.36
CA GLY A 99 -0.99 22.85 9.55
C GLY A 99 0.44 23.31 9.31
N ILE A 100 0.87 24.28 10.14
CA ILE A 100 2.23 24.80 10.19
C ILE A 100 2.66 24.79 11.66
N TYR A 101 3.69 24.03 11.99
CA TYR A 101 4.16 23.78 13.34
C TYR A 101 5.62 24.24 13.49
N PRO A 102 5.87 25.37 14.16
CA PRO A 102 7.22 25.85 14.42
C PRO A 102 8.03 24.88 15.30
N PRO A 103 9.39 24.91 15.24
CA PRO A 103 10.23 23.99 16.00
C PRO A 103 10.01 24.02 17.51
N GLU A 104 9.75 25.18 18.09
CA GLU A 104 9.46 25.35 19.51
C GLU A 104 8.15 24.65 19.91
N GLN A 105 7.12 24.71 19.08
CA GLN A 105 5.86 23.99 19.30
C GLN A 105 6.09 22.48 19.24
N LEU A 106 6.82 21.99 18.24
CA LEU A 106 7.14 20.56 18.10
C LEU A 106 7.96 20.02 19.28
N LYS A 107 8.88 20.82 19.82
CA LYS A 107 9.67 20.44 21.00
C LYS A 107 8.83 20.33 22.27
N ALA A 108 7.78 21.15 22.40
CA ALA A 108 6.87 21.12 23.55
C ALA A 108 5.90 19.94 23.50
N MET A 109 5.69 19.32 22.32
CA MET A 109 4.81 18.17 22.14
C MET A 109 5.55 16.85 22.36
N THR A 110 4.82 15.84 22.80
CA THR A 110 5.27 14.43 22.82
C THR A 110 5.20 13.83 21.42
N ASP A 111 5.94 12.74 21.16
CA ASP A 111 5.85 12.00 19.90
C ASP A 111 4.43 11.48 19.63
N ALA A 112 3.67 11.13 20.69
CA ALA A 112 2.30 10.68 20.56
C ALA A 112 1.35 11.80 20.10
N GLU A 113 1.51 13.01 20.63
CA GLU A 113 0.74 14.18 20.20
C GLU A 113 1.04 14.59 18.77
N ILE A 114 2.32 14.58 18.37
CA ILE A 114 2.73 14.85 16.99
C ILE A 114 2.16 13.77 16.04
N ALA A 115 2.24 12.49 16.42
CA ALA A 115 1.68 11.39 15.62
C ALA A 115 0.16 11.54 15.45
N ALA A 116 -0.56 11.88 16.51
CA ALA A 116 -2.00 12.12 16.45
C ALA A 116 -2.34 13.35 15.58
N GLN A 117 -1.52 14.41 15.64
CA GLN A 117 -1.69 15.58 14.80
C GLN A 117 -1.45 15.26 13.31
N LEU A 118 -0.36 14.54 12.99
CA LEU A 118 -0.08 14.08 11.64
C LEU A 118 -1.22 13.20 11.09
N ALA A 119 -1.75 12.29 11.91
CA ALA A 119 -2.86 11.42 11.52
C ALA A 119 -4.13 12.23 11.20
N ARG A 120 -4.44 13.28 11.95
CA ARG A 120 -5.57 14.16 11.66
C ARG A 120 -5.36 14.99 10.41
N ASP A 121 -4.21 15.65 10.30
CA ASP A 121 -3.92 16.60 9.21
C ASP A 121 -3.84 15.91 7.85
N LEU A 122 -3.23 14.72 7.82
CA LEU A 122 -2.96 14.00 6.57
C LEU A 122 -4.05 12.99 6.20
N HIS A 123 -5.12 12.91 7.01
CA HIS A 123 -6.22 12.00 6.71
C HIS A 123 -7.00 12.45 5.48
N ILE A 124 -7.10 11.56 4.50
CA ILE A 124 -7.98 11.67 3.34
C ILE A 124 -8.76 10.37 3.19
N ASP A 125 -10.05 10.49 2.95
CA ASP A 125 -10.91 9.43 2.45
C ASP A 125 -11.46 9.87 1.10
N ALA A 126 -10.86 9.36 0.02
CA ALA A 126 -11.19 9.77 -1.33
C ALA A 126 -12.64 9.43 -1.71
N ALA A 127 -13.22 8.34 -1.18
CA ALA A 127 -14.61 7.99 -1.45
C ALA A 127 -15.57 8.96 -0.74
N GLN A 128 -15.26 9.38 0.49
CA GLN A 128 -16.04 10.38 1.21
C GLN A 128 -15.97 11.75 0.52
N GLU A 129 -14.79 12.14 0.04
CA GLU A 129 -14.65 13.39 -0.74
C GLU A 129 -15.52 13.38 -1.99
N GLN A 130 -15.61 12.24 -2.69
CA GLN A 130 -16.49 12.10 -3.87
C GLN A 130 -17.97 12.19 -3.54
N GLN A 131 -18.40 11.78 -2.35
CA GLN A 131 -19.79 11.94 -1.92
C GLN A 131 -20.14 13.41 -1.64
N VAL A 132 -19.19 14.20 -1.11
CA VAL A 132 -19.40 15.62 -0.78
C VAL A 132 -19.25 16.50 -2.03
N ASN A 133 -18.21 16.25 -2.83
CA ASN A 133 -17.89 17.04 -4.03
C ASN A 133 -17.59 16.10 -5.21
N PRO A 134 -18.60 15.60 -5.92
CA PRO A 134 -18.42 14.66 -7.01
C PRO A 134 -17.59 15.23 -8.15
N VAL A 135 -16.47 14.58 -8.46
CA VAL A 135 -15.59 14.92 -9.58
C VAL A 135 -15.42 13.69 -10.48
N PRO A 136 -15.73 13.79 -11.79
CA PRO A 136 -15.51 12.66 -12.69
C PRO A 136 -14.05 12.51 -13.06
N TYR A 137 -13.51 11.29 -12.92
CA TYR A 137 -12.15 10.90 -13.34
C TYR A 137 -12.23 9.98 -14.55
N ARG A 138 -11.90 10.53 -15.72
CA ARG A 138 -12.06 9.83 -17.01
C ARG A 138 -10.70 9.38 -17.54
N GLY A 139 -10.61 8.10 -17.91
CA GLY A 139 -9.43 7.48 -18.49
C GLY A 139 -9.80 6.29 -19.36
N ARG A 140 -8.79 5.73 -20.04
CA ARG A 140 -8.96 4.49 -20.79
C ARG A 140 -8.91 3.33 -19.81
N ARG A 141 -9.82 2.36 -19.97
CA ARG A 141 -9.84 1.10 -19.21
C ARG A 141 -9.78 1.30 -17.68
N PRO A 142 -10.73 2.06 -17.11
CA PRO A 142 -10.62 2.51 -15.73
C PRO A 142 -10.77 1.38 -14.69
N ALA A 143 -11.29 0.20 -15.04
CA ALA A 143 -11.38 -0.93 -14.13
C ALA A 143 -10.14 -1.85 -14.18
N GLU A 144 -9.26 -1.74 -15.20
CA GLU A 144 -8.09 -2.61 -15.30
C GLU A 144 -7.15 -2.48 -14.11
N GLY A 145 -6.88 -3.61 -13.46
CA GLY A 145 -6.01 -3.71 -12.31
C GLY A 145 -6.75 -3.68 -10.96
N LEU A 146 -8.09 -3.54 -10.92
CA LEU A 146 -8.88 -3.64 -9.69
C LEU A 146 -8.61 -4.93 -8.93
N GLU A 147 -8.30 -6.01 -9.63
CA GLU A 147 -7.90 -7.30 -9.06
C GLU A 147 -6.62 -7.22 -8.20
N ASN A 148 -5.83 -6.16 -8.29
CA ASN A 148 -4.69 -5.96 -7.38
C ASN A 148 -5.13 -5.46 -6.00
N ALA A 149 -6.28 -4.78 -5.91
CA ALA A 149 -6.86 -4.28 -4.66
C ALA A 149 -7.94 -5.22 -4.10
N LEU A 150 -8.69 -5.87 -4.98
CA LEU A 150 -9.83 -6.70 -4.64
C LEU A 150 -9.49 -8.17 -4.89
N TYR A 151 -9.24 -8.93 -3.82
CA TYR A 151 -8.79 -10.33 -3.93
C TYR A 151 -9.87 -11.36 -3.60
N LEU A 152 -11.00 -10.94 -3.01
CA LEU A 152 -12.07 -11.82 -2.58
C LEU A 152 -13.41 -11.37 -3.18
N CYS A 153 -14.09 -12.27 -3.89
CA CYS A 153 -15.42 -12.00 -4.41
C CYS A 153 -16.48 -12.04 -3.30
N PRO A 154 -17.31 -11.00 -3.09
CA PRO A 154 -18.29 -10.98 -2.02
C PRO A 154 -19.50 -11.90 -2.27
N ARG A 155 -19.67 -12.42 -3.50
CA ARG A 155 -20.81 -13.29 -3.86
C ARG A 155 -20.49 -14.77 -3.69
N CYS A 156 -19.26 -15.20 -4.03
CA CYS A 156 -18.90 -16.62 -4.00
C CYS A 156 -17.68 -16.93 -3.13
N LEU A 157 -17.09 -15.94 -2.51
CA LEU A 157 -15.90 -16.03 -1.63
C LEU A 157 -14.66 -16.65 -2.31
N SER A 158 -14.62 -16.67 -3.64
CA SER A 158 -13.45 -17.14 -4.39
C SER A 158 -12.34 -16.09 -4.36
N PHE A 159 -11.12 -16.53 -4.02
CA PHE A 159 -9.91 -15.69 -4.11
C PHE A 159 -9.48 -15.53 -5.56
N ASP A 160 -8.87 -14.36 -5.86
CA ASP A 160 -8.24 -14.01 -7.14
C ASP A 160 -9.08 -14.31 -8.40
N SER A 161 -10.40 -14.37 -8.25
CA SER A 161 -11.35 -14.61 -9.32
C SER A 161 -11.86 -13.34 -10.02
N LEU A 162 -11.48 -12.16 -9.48
CA LEU A 162 -11.90 -10.87 -10.02
C LEU A 162 -11.00 -10.44 -11.17
N ARG A 163 -11.61 -9.89 -12.23
CA ARG A 163 -10.90 -9.34 -13.41
C ARG A 163 -11.49 -8.01 -13.80
N GLY A 164 -10.61 -7.02 -13.94
CA GLY A 164 -10.95 -5.70 -14.48
C GLY A 164 -10.68 -5.62 -15.97
N GLU A 165 -11.71 -5.41 -16.77
CA GLU A 165 -11.64 -5.24 -18.22
C GLU A 165 -12.37 -3.98 -18.65
N ASP A 166 -11.71 -3.11 -19.39
CA ASP A 166 -12.23 -1.78 -19.76
C ASP A 166 -12.80 -1.04 -18.54
N ASN A 167 -14.11 -0.85 -18.44
CA ASN A 167 -14.79 -0.24 -17.32
C ASN A 167 -15.58 -1.24 -16.46
N ARG A 168 -15.38 -2.54 -16.64
CA ARG A 168 -16.11 -3.60 -15.95
C ARG A 168 -15.20 -4.37 -15.01
N LEU A 169 -15.73 -4.74 -13.87
CA LEU A 169 -15.17 -5.74 -12.97
C LEU A 169 -16.09 -6.96 -13.01
N HIS A 170 -15.55 -8.14 -13.23
CA HIS A 170 -16.33 -9.38 -13.20
C HIS A 170 -15.59 -10.48 -12.42
N CYS A 171 -16.37 -11.38 -11.85
CA CYS A 171 -15.86 -12.58 -11.19
C CYS A 171 -15.87 -13.77 -12.16
N THR A 172 -14.73 -14.37 -12.41
CA THR A 172 -14.58 -15.53 -13.32
C THR A 172 -15.17 -16.81 -12.72
N ALA A 173 -15.39 -16.86 -11.40
CA ALA A 173 -15.94 -18.04 -10.71
C ALA A 173 -17.48 -18.08 -10.70
N CYS A 174 -18.15 -16.93 -10.47
CA CYS A 174 -19.61 -16.90 -10.36
C CYS A 174 -20.31 -16.00 -11.40
N GLY A 175 -19.56 -15.33 -12.28
CA GLY A 175 -20.11 -14.48 -13.35
C GLY A 175 -20.65 -13.11 -12.91
N THR A 176 -20.69 -12.82 -11.61
CA THR A 176 -21.14 -11.51 -11.10
C THR A 176 -20.28 -10.38 -11.64
N GLN A 177 -20.88 -9.25 -11.97
CA GLN A 177 -20.20 -8.12 -12.58
C GLN A 177 -20.68 -6.76 -12.06
N ALA A 178 -19.85 -5.74 -12.22
CA ALA A 178 -20.16 -4.35 -11.95
C ALA A 178 -19.43 -3.42 -12.93
N VAL A 179 -19.96 -2.22 -13.13
CA VAL A 179 -19.33 -1.15 -13.89
C VAL A 179 -18.59 -0.22 -12.94
N TYR A 180 -17.34 0.06 -13.22
CA TYR A 180 -16.57 1.09 -12.52
C TYR A 180 -16.86 2.45 -13.14
N THR A 181 -17.46 3.35 -12.36
CA THR A 181 -17.90 4.66 -12.82
C THR A 181 -16.77 5.68 -12.84
N PRO A 182 -16.93 6.82 -13.57
CA PRO A 182 -15.99 7.94 -13.50
C PRO A 182 -15.86 8.55 -12.10
N TYR A 183 -16.79 8.28 -11.20
CA TYR A 183 -16.78 8.76 -9.81
C TYR A 183 -16.13 7.78 -8.84
N GLY A 184 -15.57 6.67 -9.32
CA GLY A 184 -14.85 5.69 -8.49
C GLY A 184 -15.75 4.67 -7.80
N ALA A 185 -17.05 4.66 -8.09
CA ALA A 185 -18.00 3.68 -7.58
C ALA A 185 -18.08 2.44 -8.48
N LEU A 186 -18.52 1.33 -7.91
CA LEU A 186 -18.87 0.09 -8.59
C LEU A 186 -20.40 -0.05 -8.59
N GLU A 187 -21.00 -0.03 -9.76
CA GLU A 187 -22.44 -0.19 -9.97
C GLU A 187 -22.72 -1.57 -10.55
N GLY A 188 -23.39 -2.45 -9.79
CA GLY A 188 -23.70 -3.83 -10.18
C GLY A 188 -24.00 -4.74 -9.02
N ASP A 189 -23.87 -6.05 -9.23
CA ASP A 189 -24.49 -7.09 -8.38
C ASP A 189 -23.58 -7.61 -7.26
N PHE A 190 -22.41 -7.03 -7.04
CA PHE A 190 -21.52 -7.49 -5.96
C PHE A 190 -22.01 -7.14 -4.55
N GLY A 191 -22.88 -6.13 -4.39
CA GLY A 191 -23.30 -5.62 -3.09
C GLY A 191 -22.29 -4.68 -2.42
N GLN A 192 -21.17 -4.41 -3.08
CA GLN A 192 -20.14 -3.44 -2.67
C GLN A 192 -20.03 -2.36 -3.73
N SER A 193 -20.30 -1.12 -3.36
CA SER A 193 -20.27 0.02 -4.29
C SER A 193 -19.00 0.86 -4.19
N GLN A 194 -18.26 0.77 -3.08
CA GLN A 194 -17.02 1.52 -2.87
C GLN A 194 -15.84 0.58 -2.67
N ILE A 195 -14.71 0.89 -3.28
CA ILE A 195 -13.49 0.07 -3.17
C ILE A 195 -13.00 0.01 -1.72
N ARG A 196 -13.07 1.13 -0.97
CA ARG A 196 -12.67 1.15 0.44
C ARG A 196 -13.49 0.19 1.30
N ASP A 197 -14.82 0.16 1.09
CA ASP A 197 -15.72 -0.69 1.87
C ASP A 197 -15.49 -2.17 1.51
N TRP A 198 -15.20 -2.46 0.23
CA TRP A 198 -14.83 -3.80 -0.21
C TRP A 198 -13.49 -4.24 0.39
N VAL A 199 -12.47 -3.37 0.37
CA VAL A 199 -11.17 -3.67 0.99
C VAL A 199 -11.30 -3.93 2.48
N ALA A 200 -12.10 -3.14 3.21
CA ALA A 200 -12.39 -3.37 4.62
C ALA A 200 -13.12 -4.70 4.85
N TRP A 201 -14.17 -4.97 4.06
CA TRP A 201 -14.94 -6.20 4.14
C TRP A 201 -14.08 -7.45 3.85
N GLN A 202 -13.27 -7.45 2.79
CA GLN A 202 -12.44 -8.61 2.44
C GLN A 202 -11.38 -8.90 3.50
N ARG A 203 -10.79 -7.87 4.13
CA ARG A 203 -9.87 -8.03 5.25
C ARG A 203 -10.57 -8.64 6.48
N GLN A 204 -11.76 -8.17 6.82
CA GLN A 204 -12.56 -8.75 7.92
C GLN A 204 -12.96 -10.20 7.63
N THR A 205 -13.37 -10.49 6.39
CA THR A 205 -13.72 -11.86 5.97
C THR A 205 -12.50 -12.79 6.02
N LEU A 206 -11.31 -12.30 5.57
CA LEU A 206 -10.06 -13.05 5.69
C LEU A 206 -9.74 -13.35 7.15
N ALA A 207 -9.92 -12.40 8.07
CA ALA A 207 -9.72 -12.63 9.51
C ALA A 207 -10.62 -13.74 10.05
N GLY A 208 -11.89 -13.78 9.62
CA GLY A 208 -12.82 -14.87 9.95
C GLY A 208 -12.35 -16.22 9.42
N MET A 209 -11.95 -16.28 8.14
CA MET A 209 -11.43 -17.53 7.53
C MET A 209 -10.14 -18.02 8.21
N MET A 210 -9.28 -17.12 8.65
CA MET A 210 -8.05 -17.46 9.38
C MET A 210 -8.33 -18.09 10.76
N ALA A 211 -9.52 -17.98 11.30
CA ALA A 211 -9.91 -18.66 12.54
C ALA A 211 -10.18 -20.16 12.34
N GLU A 212 -10.42 -20.58 11.11
CA GLU A 212 -10.64 -21.98 10.76
C GLU A 212 -9.32 -22.77 10.85
N GLU A 213 -9.39 -23.98 11.40
CA GLU A 213 -8.21 -24.85 11.52
C GLU A 213 -7.71 -25.26 10.12
N GLY A 214 -6.40 -25.13 9.90
CA GLY A 214 -5.77 -25.51 8.63
C GLY A 214 -5.92 -24.48 7.51
N PHE A 215 -6.52 -23.30 7.75
CA PHE A 215 -6.60 -22.26 6.73
C PHE A 215 -5.21 -21.83 6.27
N ALA A 216 -5.02 -21.75 4.95
CA ALA A 216 -3.83 -21.23 4.32
C ALA A 216 -4.17 -20.57 2.97
N LEU A 217 -3.53 -19.45 2.67
CA LEU A 217 -3.50 -18.91 1.32
C LEU A 217 -2.55 -19.75 0.46
N LYS A 218 -2.99 -20.04 -0.77
CA LYS A 218 -2.23 -20.86 -1.74
C LYS A 218 -2.30 -20.23 -3.12
N ASP A 219 -1.15 -20.03 -3.74
CA ASP A 219 -1.05 -19.56 -5.12
C ASP A 219 -0.01 -20.37 -5.88
N GLU A 220 -0.42 -20.96 -6.99
CA GLU A 220 0.46 -21.65 -7.94
C GLU A 220 1.25 -20.64 -8.79
N GLY A 221 2.28 -21.11 -9.50
CA GLY A 221 3.05 -20.30 -10.44
C GLY A 221 3.76 -19.11 -9.81
N GLN A 222 4.30 -19.29 -8.61
CA GLN A 222 5.03 -18.25 -7.91
C GLN A 222 6.54 -18.47 -8.05
N THR A 223 7.27 -17.39 -8.29
CA THR A 223 8.73 -17.37 -8.31
C THR A 223 9.24 -16.59 -7.13
N LEU A 224 9.96 -17.26 -6.23
CA LEU A 224 10.68 -16.64 -5.12
C LEU A 224 12.07 -16.21 -5.56
N ARG A 225 12.43 -14.97 -5.26
CA ARG A 225 13.75 -14.40 -5.51
C ARG A 225 14.30 -13.77 -4.26
N GLN A 226 15.57 -13.99 -3.97
CA GLN A 226 16.32 -13.26 -2.94
C GLN A 226 16.89 -11.98 -3.55
N VAL A 227 16.69 -10.86 -2.87
CA VAL A 227 17.20 -9.55 -3.31
C VAL A 227 18.55 -9.30 -2.62
N GLN A 228 19.63 -9.29 -3.39
CA GLN A 228 21.00 -9.10 -2.90
C GLN A 228 21.27 -7.61 -2.56
N GLU A 229 22.37 -7.32 -1.87
CA GLU A 229 22.75 -5.95 -1.49
C GLU A 229 22.98 -5.02 -2.68
N ASP A 230 23.51 -5.55 -3.79
CA ASP A 230 23.70 -4.84 -5.06
C ASP A 230 22.41 -4.66 -5.88
N HIS A 231 21.26 -4.99 -5.29
CA HIS A 231 19.93 -4.99 -5.92
C HIS A 231 19.74 -6.03 -7.04
N LYS A 232 20.67 -6.93 -7.26
CA LYS A 232 20.43 -8.08 -8.09
C LYS A 232 19.47 -9.05 -7.41
N VAL A 233 18.79 -9.85 -8.20
CA VAL A 233 17.88 -10.87 -7.70
C VAL A 233 18.38 -12.24 -8.13
N ARG A 234 18.37 -13.18 -7.19
CA ARG A 234 18.66 -14.59 -7.43
C ARG A 234 17.39 -15.39 -7.23
N GLU A 235 17.00 -16.18 -8.20
CA GLU A 235 15.89 -17.11 -8.04
C GLU A 235 16.25 -18.18 -7.01
N VAL A 236 15.33 -18.45 -6.09
CA VAL A 236 15.48 -19.38 -4.98
C VAL A 236 14.57 -20.58 -5.16
N ALA A 237 13.32 -20.38 -5.56
CA ALA A 237 12.33 -21.42 -5.77
C ALA A 237 11.23 -20.96 -6.73
N HIS A 238 10.61 -21.95 -7.38
CA HIS A 238 9.40 -21.78 -8.17
C HIS A 238 8.37 -22.85 -7.77
N GLY A 239 7.07 -22.49 -7.72
CA GLY A 239 6.02 -23.44 -7.39
C GLY A 239 4.81 -22.78 -6.74
N THR A 240 4.17 -23.53 -5.82
CA THR A 240 3.02 -23.06 -5.07
C THR A 240 3.48 -22.35 -3.80
N LEU A 241 3.11 -21.08 -3.67
CA LEU A 241 3.27 -20.31 -2.44
C LEU A 241 2.17 -20.69 -1.46
N HIS A 242 2.55 -21.06 -0.25
CA HIS A 242 1.65 -21.30 0.87
C HIS A 242 1.96 -20.31 1.98
N MET A 243 0.92 -19.71 2.57
CA MET A 243 1.04 -18.90 3.77
C MET A 243 -0.07 -19.28 4.75
N ASP A 244 0.32 -19.73 5.92
CA ASP A 244 -0.55 -20.00 7.06
C ASP A 244 -0.15 -19.12 8.26
N ARG A 245 -0.73 -19.33 9.43
CA ARG A 245 -0.42 -18.53 10.63
C ARG A 245 1.01 -18.73 11.14
N ARG A 246 1.67 -19.82 10.77
CA ARG A 246 2.98 -20.22 11.29
C ARG A 246 4.12 -20.01 10.31
N HIS A 247 3.86 -20.22 9.02
CA HIS A 247 4.91 -20.25 8.00
C HIS A 247 4.45 -19.63 6.68
N ILE A 248 5.40 -19.09 5.94
CA ILE A 248 5.31 -18.87 4.50
C ILE A 248 6.32 -19.79 3.82
N ARG A 249 5.91 -20.54 2.78
CA ARG A 249 6.72 -21.57 2.13
C ARG A 249 6.46 -21.70 0.64
N ILE A 250 7.48 -22.13 -0.09
CA ILE A 250 7.41 -22.46 -1.52
C ILE A 250 8.47 -23.54 -1.83
N GLY A 251 8.05 -24.74 -2.25
CA GLY A 251 8.93 -25.90 -2.38
C GLY A 251 9.60 -26.21 -1.02
N ASP A 252 10.93 -26.37 -1.02
CA ASP A 252 11.74 -26.63 0.18
C ASP A 252 12.08 -25.37 0.98
N TRP A 253 11.81 -24.17 0.42
CA TRP A 253 12.05 -22.94 1.16
C TRP A 253 10.86 -22.60 2.06
N ALA A 254 11.19 -22.26 3.31
CA ALA A 254 10.19 -21.83 4.30
C ALA A 254 10.77 -20.79 5.25
N LEU A 255 9.92 -19.87 5.70
CA LEU A 255 10.20 -18.93 6.78
C LEU A 255 9.08 -18.96 7.82
N PRO A 256 9.42 -19.04 9.12
CA PRO A 256 8.46 -18.84 10.20
C PRO A 256 7.89 -17.41 10.19
N MET A 257 6.61 -17.26 10.52
CA MET A 257 5.95 -15.93 10.54
C MET A 257 6.52 -15.00 11.62
N ASP A 258 7.02 -15.53 12.71
CA ASP A 258 7.68 -14.77 13.78
C ASP A 258 9.05 -14.21 13.36
N SER A 259 9.72 -14.87 12.42
CA SER A 259 10.98 -14.39 11.84
C SER A 259 10.78 -13.24 10.83
N LEU A 260 9.56 -12.98 10.39
CA LEU A 260 9.29 -11.88 9.48
C LEU A 260 9.18 -10.55 10.22
N ARG A 261 9.99 -9.56 9.82
CA ARG A 261 9.95 -8.18 10.30
C ARG A 261 8.96 -7.32 9.53
N GLY A 262 8.75 -7.63 8.26
CA GLY A 262 7.86 -6.82 7.43
C GLY A 262 7.46 -7.49 6.13
N VAL A 263 6.24 -7.15 5.72
CA VAL A 263 5.66 -7.52 4.43
C VAL A 263 5.25 -6.23 3.72
N ALA A 264 5.63 -6.09 2.47
CA ALA A 264 5.29 -4.93 1.66
C ALA A 264 4.89 -5.35 0.25
N ILE A 265 4.18 -4.48 -0.44
CA ILE A 265 3.87 -4.69 -1.85
C ILE A 265 4.71 -3.72 -2.68
N PHE A 266 5.52 -4.26 -3.58
CA PHE A 266 6.26 -3.48 -4.55
C PHE A 266 5.44 -3.33 -5.84
N ARG A 267 5.36 -2.08 -6.33
CA ARG A 267 4.47 -1.73 -7.44
C ARG A 267 3.02 -2.08 -7.10
N LYS A 268 2.38 -2.98 -7.87
CA LYS A 268 0.95 -3.31 -7.72
C LYS A 268 0.70 -4.67 -7.08
N ASN A 269 1.56 -5.67 -7.37
CA ASN A 269 1.27 -7.08 -7.07
C ASN A 269 2.50 -7.92 -6.71
N ARG A 270 3.68 -7.32 -6.51
CA ARG A 270 4.88 -8.07 -6.07
C ARG A 270 4.98 -8.04 -4.56
N LEU A 271 4.95 -9.20 -3.94
CA LEU A 271 5.08 -9.35 -2.51
C LEU A 271 6.57 -9.28 -2.13
N LEU A 272 6.91 -8.38 -1.22
CA LEU A 272 8.25 -8.27 -0.63
C LEU A 272 8.20 -8.68 0.82
N LEU A 273 9.13 -9.53 1.23
CA LEU A 273 9.34 -9.92 2.63
C LEU A 273 10.71 -9.42 3.10
N THR A 274 10.79 -9.08 4.38
CA THR A 274 12.05 -8.82 5.08
C THR A 274 12.07 -9.66 6.35
N ASP A 275 13.08 -10.49 6.52
CA ASP A 275 13.22 -11.35 7.69
C ASP A 275 13.95 -10.65 8.86
N SER A 276 14.13 -11.37 9.96
CA SER A 276 14.81 -10.89 11.16
C SER A 276 16.31 -10.59 10.95
N ASN A 277 16.93 -11.20 9.96
CA ASN A 277 18.33 -10.98 9.58
C ASN A 277 18.50 -9.82 8.61
N GLY A 278 17.39 -9.24 8.12
CA GLY A 278 17.37 -8.19 7.11
C GLY A 278 17.45 -8.71 5.68
N GLU A 279 17.39 -10.03 5.48
CA GLU A 279 17.29 -10.63 4.15
C GLU A 279 15.97 -10.28 3.51
N ARG A 280 16.01 -10.03 2.20
CA ARG A 280 14.84 -9.59 1.45
C ARG A 280 14.48 -10.58 0.36
N TYR A 281 13.21 -10.88 0.29
CA TYR A 281 12.64 -11.81 -0.66
C TYR A 281 11.54 -11.14 -1.48
N ASP A 282 11.44 -11.47 -2.75
CA ASP A 282 10.51 -10.91 -3.71
C ASP A 282 9.79 -12.04 -4.44
N PHE A 283 8.47 -12.04 -4.37
CA PHE A 283 7.63 -13.01 -5.05
C PHE A 283 6.99 -12.37 -6.28
N ALA A 284 7.27 -12.97 -7.42
CA ALA A 284 6.57 -12.70 -8.68
C ALA A 284 5.58 -13.83 -8.96
N SER A 285 4.51 -13.52 -9.67
CA SER A 285 3.48 -14.48 -10.07
C SER A 285 3.40 -14.58 -11.58
N ASP A 286 3.22 -15.78 -12.09
CA ASP A 286 2.96 -16.06 -13.52
C ASP A 286 1.50 -15.74 -13.88
N HIS A 287 0.62 -15.64 -12.87
CA HIS A 287 -0.81 -15.40 -13.03
C HIS A 287 -1.25 -14.09 -12.37
N VAL A 288 -2.44 -13.62 -12.76
CA VAL A 288 -3.07 -12.48 -12.12
C VAL A 288 -3.53 -12.89 -10.72
N ARG A 289 -2.92 -12.30 -9.71
CA ARG A 289 -3.29 -12.44 -8.31
C ARG A 289 -3.06 -11.14 -7.54
N SER A 290 -3.73 -10.97 -6.41
CA SER A 290 -3.47 -9.86 -5.50
C SER A 290 -2.44 -10.25 -4.44
N ALA A 291 -1.33 -9.52 -4.37
CA ALA A 291 -0.37 -9.64 -3.28
C ALA A 291 -0.92 -9.06 -1.95
N LEU A 292 -2.00 -8.27 -2.03
CA LEU A 292 -2.59 -7.60 -0.87
C LEU A 292 -3.10 -8.60 0.17
N LYS A 293 -3.68 -9.74 -0.24
CA LYS A 293 -4.16 -10.79 0.68
C LYS A 293 -3.06 -11.33 1.61
N TYR A 294 -1.83 -11.46 1.13
CA TYR A 294 -0.68 -11.88 1.94
C TYR A 294 -0.24 -10.81 2.93
N LYS A 295 -0.28 -9.54 2.50
CA LYS A 295 0.00 -8.42 3.39
C LYS A 295 -1.05 -8.31 4.48
N ASP A 296 -2.33 -8.41 4.12
CA ASP A 296 -3.44 -8.36 5.06
C ASP A 296 -3.36 -9.53 6.06
N MET A 297 -3.08 -10.75 5.58
CA MET A 297 -2.90 -11.91 6.46
C MET A 297 -1.73 -11.73 7.44
N PHE A 298 -0.59 -11.20 6.97
CA PHE A 298 0.55 -10.92 7.85
C PHE A 298 0.21 -9.88 8.92
N GLU A 299 -0.46 -8.81 8.56
CA GLU A 299 -0.87 -7.75 9.49
C GLU A 299 -1.86 -8.30 10.54
N LEU A 300 -2.84 -9.10 10.12
CA LEU A 300 -3.80 -9.76 11.01
C LEU A 300 -3.13 -10.77 11.98
N ILE A 301 -2.00 -11.36 11.61
CA ILE A 301 -1.22 -12.25 12.51
C ILE A 301 -0.47 -11.42 13.58
N LYS A 302 -0.11 -10.17 13.25
CA LYS A 302 0.69 -9.30 14.14
C LYS A 302 -0.16 -8.39 15.04
N GLU A 303 -1.46 -8.26 14.75
CA GLU A 303 -2.46 -7.60 15.61
C GLU A 303 -2.79 -8.43 16.85
#